data_e56432e0e294e84f0dce49c5408322b9
#
_entry.id   e56432e0e294e84f0dce49c5408322b9
#
_cell.length_a   1.000
_cell.length_b   1.000
_cell.length_c   1.000
_cell.angle_alpha   90.00
_cell.angle_beta   90.00
_cell.angle_gamma   90.00
#
_symmetry.space_group_name_H-M   'P 1'
#
loop_
_entity.id
_entity.type
_entity.pdbx_description
1 polymer ?
#
loop_
_entity_poly.entity_id
_entity_poly.type
_entity_poly.pdbx_seq_one_letter_code
_entity_poly.pdbx_strand_id
1 'polypeptide(L)'
;MYLAMGIPGLTSYINSIGTLWTQIDLKNTKLIIDGSSLCNNLYSSNGLDCRCGGQYQEYYDAVVSFFDALVSNGVEAYVVFDGAHDPSDKKLETLKARAKERVKTSNALSKSADDRLFLLPLLARHVFLEALRNRGVKFVFSDW
;
A
#
# COMPACT_ATOMS: atom_id res chain seq x y z
N MET A 1 15.41 0.30 5.67
CA MET A 1 15.71 1.10 4.45
C MET A 1 14.67 0.73 3.41
N TYR A 2 13.61 1.54 3.28
CA TYR A 2 12.62 1.35 2.23
C TYR A 2 13.33 1.53 0.89
N LEU A 3 13.27 0.53 0.03
CA LEU A 3 13.54 0.75 -1.39
C LEU A 3 12.44 1.67 -1.89
N ALA A 4 12.73 2.96 -1.90
CA ALA A 4 11.83 3.98 -2.41
C ALA A 4 11.52 3.62 -3.87
N MET A 5 10.28 3.25 -4.14
CA MET A 5 9.78 3.22 -5.52
C MET A 5 9.71 4.67 -5.98
N GLY A 6 10.49 4.99 -6.98
CA GLY A 6 10.52 6.34 -7.53
C GLY A 6 11.93 6.91 -7.64
N ILE A 7 12.01 8.18 -7.95
CA ILE A 7 13.28 8.91 -8.05
C ILE A 7 13.84 9.13 -6.64
N PRO A 8 15.03 8.60 -6.33
CA PRO A 8 15.64 8.81 -5.02
C PRO A 8 15.73 10.29 -4.66
N GLY A 9 15.27 10.65 -3.46
CA GLY A 9 15.30 12.03 -2.97
C GLY A 9 14.17 12.95 -3.46
N LEU A 10 13.32 12.50 -4.40
CA LEU A 10 12.22 13.34 -4.92
C LEU A 10 11.27 13.82 -3.82
N THR A 11 10.84 12.94 -2.94
CA THR A 11 9.93 13.30 -1.84
C THR A 11 10.58 14.33 -0.91
N SER A 12 11.86 14.14 -0.56
CA SER A 12 12.59 15.08 0.27
C SER A 12 12.76 16.43 -0.43
N TYR A 13 13.03 16.41 -1.74
CA TYR A 13 13.12 17.63 -2.56
C TYR A 13 11.77 18.36 -2.60
N ILE A 14 10.67 17.67 -2.90
CA ILE A 14 9.33 18.27 -2.92
C ILE A 14 8.97 18.85 -1.56
N ASN A 15 9.24 18.14 -0.46
CA ASN A 15 8.97 18.61 0.89
C ASN A 15 9.81 19.85 1.28
N SER A 16 10.99 20.02 0.69
CA SER A 16 11.81 21.22 0.91
C SER A 16 11.24 22.48 0.26
N ILE A 17 10.33 22.30 -0.74
CA ILE A 17 9.66 23.41 -1.43
C ILE A 17 8.27 23.55 -0.82
N GLY A 18 8.18 24.22 0.33
CA GLY A 18 6.94 24.33 1.13
C GLY A 18 5.71 24.91 0.40
N THR A 19 5.90 25.53 -0.76
CA THR A 19 4.82 26.11 -1.58
C THR A 19 4.19 25.14 -2.58
N LEU A 20 4.73 23.93 -2.74
CA LEU A 20 4.23 22.95 -3.71
C LEU A 20 3.04 22.13 -3.21
N TRP A 21 2.77 22.15 -1.92
CA TRP A 21 1.65 21.41 -1.34
C TRP A 21 0.40 22.28 -1.26
N THR A 22 -0.64 21.86 -1.97
CA THR A 22 -1.97 22.49 -1.88
C THR A 22 -2.92 21.48 -1.27
N GLN A 23 -3.63 21.89 -0.23
CA GLN A 23 -4.71 21.09 0.33
C GLN A 23 -5.90 21.10 -0.62
N ILE A 24 -6.39 19.91 -0.99
CA ILE A 24 -7.53 19.75 -1.88
C ILE A 24 -8.63 19.01 -1.12
N ASP A 25 -9.84 19.54 -1.16
CA ASP A 25 -11.03 18.84 -0.71
C ASP A 25 -11.47 17.83 -1.78
N LEU A 26 -11.36 16.54 -1.49
CA LEU A 26 -11.86 15.50 -2.38
C LEU A 26 -13.36 15.33 -2.14
N LYS A 27 -14.18 15.93 -3.02
CA LYS A 27 -15.64 15.81 -3.01
C LYS A 27 -16.19 15.62 -4.41
N ASN A 28 -17.16 14.73 -4.56
CA ASN A 28 -17.88 14.50 -5.82
C ASN A 28 -16.95 14.35 -7.04
N THR A 29 -15.91 13.52 -6.89
CA THR A 29 -14.87 13.34 -7.92
C THR A 29 -14.53 11.87 -8.11
N LYS A 30 -13.73 11.57 -9.14
CA LYS A 30 -13.18 10.24 -9.39
C LYS A 30 -11.73 10.21 -8.94
N LEU A 31 -11.33 9.13 -8.27
CA LEU A 31 -9.97 8.95 -7.76
C LEU A 31 -9.40 7.61 -8.23
N ILE A 32 -8.26 7.66 -8.90
CA ILE A 32 -7.47 6.47 -9.23
C ILE A 32 -6.43 6.26 -8.14
N ILE A 33 -6.37 5.05 -7.60
CA ILE A 33 -5.54 4.71 -6.45
C ILE A 33 -4.60 3.56 -6.81
N ASP A 34 -3.31 3.71 -6.51
CA ASP A 34 -2.37 2.58 -6.50
C ASP A 34 -2.72 1.65 -5.35
N GLY A 35 -3.27 0.47 -5.68
CA GLY A 35 -3.74 -0.50 -4.71
C GLY A 35 -2.62 -1.13 -3.90
N SER A 36 -1.44 -1.34 -4.49
CA SER A 36 -0.29 -1.90 -3.78
C SER A 36 0.26 -0.92 -2.74
N SER A 37 0.35 0.35 -3.11
CA SER A 37 0.81 1.41 -2.21
C SER A 37 -0.19 1.66 -1.08
N LEU A 38 -1.49 1.77 -1.41
CA LEU A 38 -2.54 1.99 -0.40
C LEU A 38 -2.64 0.82 0.58
N CYS A 39 -2.55 -0.44 0.09
CA CYS A 39 -2.57 -1.64 0.93
C CYS A 39 -1.47 -1.60 2.00
N ASN A 40 -0.24 -1.23 1.63
CA ASN A 40 0.87 -1.07 2.56
C ASN A 40 0.64 0.11 3.53
N ASN A 41 0.20 1.24 2.99
CA ASN A 41 0.01 2.46 3.77
C ASN A 41 -1.06 2.28 4.85
N LEU A 42 -2.23 1.74 4.51
CA LEU A 42 -3.31 1.52 5.48
C LEU A 42 -2.92 0.55 6.59
N TYR A 43 -2.11 -0.47 6.29
CA TYR A 43 -1.63 -1.36 7.35
C TYR A 43 -0.68 -0.64 8.30
N SER A 44 0.32 0.06 7.77
CA SER A 44 1.36 0.72 8.57
C SER A 44 0.87 1.97 9.30
N SER A 45 0.03 2.79 8.65
CA SER A 45 -0.45 4.06 9.24
C SER A 45 -1.46 3.85 10.36
N ASN A 46 -2.16 2.71 10.40
CA ASN A 46 -3.05 2.36 11.51
C ASN A 46 -2.31 1.69 12.69
N GLY A 47 -0.98 1.62 12.65
CA GLY A 47 -0.18 1.06 13.74
C GLY A 47 -0.41 -0.43 13.98
N LEU A 48 -0.84 -1.17 12.96
CA LEU A 48 -1.15 -2.59 13.09
C LEU A 48 0.14 -3.42 13.20
N ASP A 49 0.15 -4.37 14.13
CA ASP A 49 1.29 -5.26 14.31
C ASP A 49 1.39 -6.26 13.15
N CYS A 50 2.55 -6.29 12.51
CA CYS A 50 2.83 -7.22 11.42
C CYS A 50 3.46 -8.55 11.90
N ARG A 51 3.72 -8.67 13.20
CA ARG A 51 4.28 -9.88 13.83
C ARG A 51 3.18 -10.92 14.06
N CYS A 52 3.58 -12.15 14.32
CA CYS A 52 2.67 -13.25 14.66
C CYS A 52 1.54 -13.50 13.63
N GLY A 53 1.80 -13.19 12.36
CA GLY A 53 0.86 -13.40 11.26
C GLY A 53 0.06 -12.16 10.85
N GLY A 54 -0.05 -11.15 11.71
CA GLY A 54 -0.72 -9.88 11.43
C GLY A 54 -2.14 -9.79 11.98
N GLN A 55 -2.64 -8.56 12.02
CA GLN A 55 -3.98 -8.19 12.53
C GLN A 55 -4.96 -8.00 11.37
N TYR A 56 -5.55 -9.08 10.88
CA TYR A 56 -6.33 -9.05 9.65
C TYR A 56 -7.73 -8.45 9.81
N GLN A 57 -8.38 -8.62 10.98
CA GLN A 57 -9.70 -8.06 11.22
C GLN A 57 -9.61 -6.53 11.34
N GLU A 58 -8.71 -6.04 12.16
CA GLU A 58 -8.47 -4.60 12.35
C GLU A 58 -8.06 -3.95 11.04
N TYR A 59 -7.28 -4.67 10.24
CA TYR A 59 -6.91 -4.20 8.90
C TYR A 59 -8.11 -4.13 7.96
N TYR A 60 -8.98 -5.14 7.94
CA TYR A 60 -10.23 -5.13 7.17
C TYR A 60 -11.08 -3.90 7.54
N ASP A 61 -11.26 -3.66 8.84
CA ASP A 61 -12.06 -2.54 9.33
C ASP A 61 -11.44 -1.17 8.95
N ALA A 62 -10.12 -1.06 8.96
CA ALA A 62 -9.41 0.14 8.51
C ALA A 62 -9.62 0.40 7.01
N VAL A 63 -9.54 -0.64 6.18
CA VAL A 63 -9.81 -0.55 4.74
C VAL A 63 -11.25 -0.13 4.48
N VAL A 64 -12.21 -0.77 5.14
CA VAL A 64 -13.64 -0.44 5.02
C VAL A 64 -13.88 1.02 5.41
N SER A 65 -13.36 1.46 6.54
CA SER A 65 -13.51 2.84 7.02
C SER A 65 -12.94 3.87 6.04
N PHE A 66 -11.81 3.57 5.42
CA PHE A 66 -11.20 4.42 4.41
C PHE A 66 -12.12 4.61 3.18
N PHE A 67 -12.65 3.50 2.63
CA PHE A 67 -13.51 3.59 1.45
C PHE A 67 -14.89 4.15 1.77
N ASP A 68 -15.44 3.87 2.95
CA ASP A 68 -16.70 4.49 3.41
C ASP A 68 -16.55 6.01 3.53
N ALA A 69 -15.41 6.51 4.00
CA ALA A 69 -15.12 7.93 4.03
C ALA A 69 -15.08 8.56 2.62
N LEU A 70 -14.50 7.87 1.64
CA LEU A 70 -14.51 8.33 0.25
C LEU A 70 -15.93 8.39 -0.32
N VAL A 71 -16.71 7.32 -0.14
CA VAL A 71 -18.11 7.25 -0.59
C VAL A 71 -18.95 8.34 0.05
N SER A 72 -18.80 8.59 1.35
CA SER A 72 -19.53 9.64 2.09
C SER A 72 -19.24 11.06 1.55
N ASN A 73 -18.08 11.24 0.92
CA ASN A 73 -17.71 12.50 0.26
C ASN A 73 -18.04 12.51 -1.25
N GLY A 74 -18.77 11.52 -1.76
CA GLY A 74 -19.12 11.41 -3.17
C GLY A 74 -17.91 11.08 -4.07
N VAL A 75 -16.85 10.48 -3.52
CA VAL A 75 -15.67 10.10 -4.29
C VAL A 75 -15.83 8.69 -4.83
N GLU A 76 -15.81 8.56 -6.15
CA GLU A 76 -15.78 7.27 -6.84
C GLU A 76 -14.32 6.79 -6.95
N ALA A 77 -13.95 5.83 -6.12
CA ALA A 77 -12.60 5.25 -6.13
C ALA A 77 -12.48 4.13 -7.17
N TYR A 78 -11.34 4.12 -7.88
CA TYR A 78 -10.93 3.07 -8.78
C TYR A 78 -9.52 2.61 -8.42
N VAL A 79 -9.38 1.35 -8.00
CA VAL A 79 -8.11 0.84 -7.49
C VAL A 79 -7.39 0.03 -8.56
N VAL A 80 -6.12 0.37 -8.81
CA VAL A 80 -5.28 -0.31 -9.81
C VAL A 80 -4.16 -1.04 -9.08
N PHE A 81 -4.00 -2.32 -9.36
CA PHE A 81 -2.89 -3.13 -8.87
C PHE A 81 -1.91 -3.44 -9.99
N ASP A 82 -0.63 -3.53 -9.65
CA ASP A 82 0.35 -4.12 -10.56
C ASP A 82 -0.08 -5.55 -10.93
N GLY A 83 -0.08 -5.85 -12.22
CA GLY A 83 -0.44 -7.15 -12.77
C GLY A 83 0.66 -8.17 -12.71
N ALA A 84 0.61 -9.09 -13.66
CA ALA A 84 1.58 -10.16 -13.82
C ALA A 84 2.96 -9.63 -14.23
N HIS A 85 3.93 -10.53 -14.21
CA HIS A 85 5.30 -10.26 -14.60
C HIS A 85 5.41 -9.76 -16.05
N ASP A 86 6.14 -8.64 -16.25
CA ASP A 86 6.50 -8.15 -17.60
C ASP A 86 7.36 -9.20 -18.33
N PRO A 87 6.94 -9.70 -19.52
CA PRO A 87 7.72 -10.65 -20.30
C PRO A 87 9.12 -10.17 -20.69
N SER A 88 9.36 -8.85 -20.66
CA SER A 88 10.67 -8.26 -20.97
C SER A 88 11.72 -8.41 -19.87
N ASP A 89 11.38 -9.01 -18.73
CA ASP A 89 12.25 -9.21 -17.56
C ASP A 89 12.87 -7.91 -16.97
N LYS A 90 12.50 -6.75 -17.45
CA LYS A 90 13.07 -5.46 -16.98
C LYS A 90 12.87 -5.24 -15.50
N LYS A 91 11.78 -5.76 -14.93
CA LYS A 91 11.45 -5.64 -13.50
C LYS A 91 11.96 -6.82 -12.67
N LEU A 92 12.49 -7.90 -13.30
CA LEU A 92 12.84 -9.14 -12.59
C LEU A 92 13.89 -8.90 -11.49
N GLU A 93 14.94 -8.15 -11.78
CA GLU A 93 15.99 -7.86 -10.79
C GLU A 93 15.44 -7.04 -9.61
N THR A 94 14.52 -6.11 -9.87
CA THR A 94 13.83 -5.36 -8.82
C THR A 94 12.96 -6.28 -7.95
N LEU A 95 12.24 -7.23 -8.56
CA LEU A 95 11.43 -8.23 -7.84
C LEU A 95 12.30 -9.13 -6.97
N LYS A 96 13.41 -9.63 -7.52
CA LYS A 96 14.40 -10.42 -6.77
C LYS A 96 14.99 -9.65 -5.58
N ALA A 97 15.34 -8.38 -5.78
CA ALA A 97 15.87 -7.53 -4.73
C ALA A 97 14.83 -7.31 -3.61
N ARG A 98 13.57 -7.05 -3.97
CA ARG A 98 12.46 -6.93 -3.01
C ARG A 98 12.22 -8.23 -2.25
N ALA A 99 12.25 -9.38 -2.92
CA ALA A 99 12.09 -10.69 -2.28
C ALA A 99 13.21 -10.93 -1.25
N LYS A 100 14.46 -10.65 -1.61
CA LYS A 100 15.61 -10.75 -0.68
C LYS A 100 15.45 -9.82 0.53
N GLU A 101 15.01 -8.59 0.32
CA GLU A 101 14.80 -7.64 1.41
C GLU A 101 13.64 -8.07 2.34
N ARG A 102 12.55 -8.63 1.78
CA ARG A 102 11.47 -9.21 2.59
C ARG A 102 11.95 -10.33 3.49
N VAL A 103 12.77 -11.25 2.98
CA VAL A 103 13.36 -12.34 3.78
C VAL A 103 14.25 -11.77 4.88
N LYS A 104 15.09 -10.79 4.57
CA LYS A 104 15.96 -10.12 5.54
C LYS A 104 15.15 -9.43 6.63
N THR A 105 14.11 -8.68 6.27
CA THR A 105 13.21 -8.01 7.22
C THR A 105 12.47 -9.02 8.09
N SER A 106 11.97 -10.11 7.52
CA SER A 106 11.32 -11.19 8.26
C SER A 106 12.25 -11.80 9.30
N ASN A 107 13.50 -12.08 8.92
CA ASN A 107 14.51 -12.60 9.85
C ASN A 107 14.88 -11.59 10.95
N ALA A 108 14.85 -10.30 10.66
CA ALA A 108 15.09 -9.26 11.64
C ALA A 108 13.92 -9.16 12.64
N LEU A 109 12.68 -9.17 12.14
CA LEU A 109 11.45 -9.16 12.95
C LEU A 109 11.37 -10.35 13.91
N SER A 110 11.86 -11.54 13.50
CA SER A 110 11.87 -12.73 14.36
C SER A 110 12.89 -12.64 15.51
N LYS A 111 13.86 -11.74 15.41
CA LYS A 111 14.99 -11.63 16.37
C LYS A 111 14.95 -10.36 17.22
N SER A 112 14.16 -9.39 16.84
CA SER A 112 14.15 -8.07 17.46
C SER A 112 12.73 -7.54 17.61
N ALA A 113 12.47 -6.89 18.74
CA ALA A 113 11.23 -6.12 18.99
C ALA A 113 11.31 -4.68 18.43
N ASP A 114 12.17 -4.41 17.45
CA ASP A 114 12.30 -3.08 16.86
C ASP A 114 11.04 -2.69 16.10
N ASP A 115 10.28 -1.75 16.65
CA ASP A 115 9.01 -1.25 16.08
C ASP A 115 9.18 -0.46 14.78
N ARG A 116 10.41 -0.15 14.38
CA ARG A 116 10.71 0.49 13.08
C ARG A 116 10.71 -0.51 11.93
N LEU A 117 10.75 -1.81 12.23
CA LEU A 117 10.69 -2.86 11.22
C LEU A 117 9.24 -3.14 10.85
N PHE A 118 8.95 -3.03 9.56
CA PHE A 118 7.63 -3.34 9.01
C PHE A 118 7.73 -4.30 7.84
N LEU A 119 6.85 -5.29 7.83
CA LEU A 119 6.65 -6.19 6.71
C LEU A 119 5.15 -6.45 6.56
N LEU A 120 4.58 -6.07 5.43
CA LEU A 120 3.16 -6.33 5.19
C LEU A 120 2.87 -7.83 5.33
N PRO A 121 1.92 -8.25 6.21
CA PRO A 121 1.55 -9.64 6.39
C PRO A 121 1.10 -10.32 5.10
N LEU A 122 1.36 -11.63 5.00
CA LEU A 122 1.19 -12.38 3.75
C LEU A 122 -0.23 -12.29 3.17
N LEU A 123 -1.26 -12.36 4.02
CA LEU A 123 -2.66 -12.34 3.60
C LEU A 123 -3.26 -10.93 3.53
N ALA A 124 -2.54 -9.88 3.92
CA ALA A 124 -3.09 -8.52 3.95
C ALA A 124 -3.63 -8.09 2.58
N ARG A 125 -2.96 -8.45 1.47
CA ARG A 125 -3.47 -8.14 0.12
C ARG A 125 -4.79 -8.86 -0.17
N HIS A 126 -5.00 -10.09 0.31
CA HIS A 126 -6.25 -10.82 0.14
C HIS A 126 -7.37 -10.17 0.95
N VAL A 127 -7.09 -9.79 2.20
CA VAL A 127 -8.03 -9.06 3.05
C VAL A 127 -8.43 -7.73 2.42
N PHE A 128 -7.47 -6.99 1.85
CA PHE A 128 -7.73 -5.75 1.14
C PHE A 128 -8.68 -5.97 -0.05
N LEU A 129 -8.39 -6.95 -0.90
CA LEU A 129 -9.24 -7.29 -2.05
C LEU A 129 -10.65 -7.73 -1.64
N GLU A 130 -10.77 -8.47 -0.54
CA GLU A 130 -12.05 -8.89 0.02
C GLU A 130 -12.86 -7.67 0.50
N ALA A 131 -12.23 -6.73 1.19
CA ALA A 131 -12.87 -5.49 1.61
C ALA A 131 -13.37 -4.67 0.41
N LEU A 132 -12.57 -4.55 -0.66
CA LEU A 132 -12.99 -3.87 -1.89
C LEU A 132 -14.22 -4.54 -2.52
N ARG A 133 -14.23 -5.87 -2.62
CA ARG A 133 -15.36 -6.64 -3.17
C ARG A 133 -16.63 -6.41 -2.35
N ASN A 134 -16.53 -6.54 -1.03
CA ASN A 134 -17.66 -6.40 -0.12
C ASN A 134 -18.23 -4.98 -0.11
N ARG A 135 -17.42 -3.97 -0.44
CA ARG A 135 -17.86 -2.58 -0.57
C ARG A 135 -18.22 -2.18 -2.00
N GLY A 136 -18.12 -3.08 -2.97
CA GLY A 136 -18.39 -2.78 -4.38
C GLY A 136 -17.43 -1.77 -4.99
N VAL A 137 -16.24 -1.61 -4.41
CA VAL A 137 -15.19 -0.73 -4.95
C VAL A 137 -14.60 -1.35 -6.20
N LYS A 138 -14.56 -0.60 -7.30
CA LYS A 138 -14.00 -1.06 -8.56
C LYS A 138 -12.49 -1.22 -8.47
N PHE A 139 -11.96 -2.34 -8.93
CA PHE A 139 -10.52 -2.55 -9.02
C PHE A 139 -10.13 -3.37 -10.25
N VAL A 140 -8.89 -3.22 -10.68
CA VAL A 140 -8.31 -3.93 -11.82
C VAL A 140 -6.85 -4.28 -11.53
N PHE A 141 -6.40 -5.35 -12.16
CA PHE A 141 -4.96 -5.65 -12.27
C PHE A 141 -4.50 -5.19 -13.63
N SER A 142 -3.40 -4.43 -13.70
CA SER A 142 -2.81 -4.04 -14.97
C SER A 142 -2.27 -5.27 -15.69
N ASP A 143 -2.27 -5.25 -17.01
CA ASP A 143 -1.75 -6.37 -17.81
C ASP A 143 -0.21 -6.51 -17.72
N TRP A 144 0.47 -5.44 -17.27
CA TRP A 144 1.93 -5.32 -17.13
C TRP A 144 2.33 -4.67 -15.82
#